data_daea400331f7f2067b64d5c42af602dc
#
_entry.id   daea400331f7f2067b64d5c42af602dc
#
_cell.length_a   1.000
_cell.length_b   1.000
_cell.length_c   1.000
_cell.angle_alpha   90.00
_cell.angle_beta   90.00
_cell.angle_gamma   90.00
#
_symmetry.space_group_name_H-M   'P 1'
#
loop_
_entity.id
_entity.type
_entity.pdbx_description
1 polymer ?
#
loop_
_entity_poly.entity_id
_entity_poly.type
_entity_poly.pdbx_seq_one_letter_code
_entity_poly.pdbx_strand_id
1 'polypeptide(L)'
;MPKYLVETVSVFRMRYVVEAKTASDAKDEVTMCVGDDFKEFSQLHLDEMISSTREITNAGYLRMFDEDNVYLKDWDEDQKLDFVNVIIYDE
;
A
#
# COMPACT_ATOMS: atom_id res chain seq x y z
N MET A 1 24.92 -5.93 5.07
CA MET A 1 23.89 -6.30 6.06
C MET A 1 22.76 -7.06 5.38
N PRO A 2 22.16 -8.04 6.06
CA PRO A 2 21.01 -8.72 5.49
C PRO A 2 19.84 -7.77 5.26
N LYS A 3 18.97 -8.13 4.32
CA LYS A 3 17.76 -7.38 4.01
C LYS A 3 16.55 -8.13 4.54
N TYR A 4 15.58 -7.37 5.03
CA TYR A 4 14.35 -7.93 5.56
C TYR A 4 13.16 -7.30 4.85
N LEU A 5 12.20 -8.13 4.48
CA LEU A 5 10.90 -7.68 3.99
C LEU A 5 9.98 -7.51 5.19
N VAL A 6 9.46 -6.30 5.39
CA VAL A 6 8.46 -6.01 6.43
C VAL A 6 7.18 -5.63 5.74
N GLU A 7 6.13 -6.42 5.94
CA GLU A 7 4.81 -6.15 5.39
C GLU A 7 3.91 -5.58 6.48
N THR A 8 3.26 -4.47 6.17
CA THR A 8 2.32 -3.82 7.08
C THR A 8 0.95 -3.70 6.43
N VAL A 9 -0.08 -3.61 7.27
CA VAL A 9 -1.45 -3.34 6.84
C VAL A 9 -1.93 -2.10 7.57
N SER A 10 -2.40 -1.11 6.80
CA SER A 10 -2.93 0.13 7.37
C SER A 10 -4.46 0.16 7.20
N VAL A 11 -5.15 0.61 8.25
CA VAL A 11 -6.60 0.74 8.25
C VAL A 11 -6.98 2.22 8.32
N PHE A 12 -7.83 2.64 7.38
CA PHE A 12 -8.31 4.02 7.30
C PHE A 12 -9.82 4.05 7.45
N ARG A 13 -10.31 5.08 8.16
CA ARG A 13 -11.73 5.40 8.14
C ARG A 13 -11.99 6.45 7.08
N MET A 14 -12.78 6.11 6.09
CA MET A 14 -13.16 7.00 5.00
C MET A 14 -14.61 7.41 5.19
N ARG A 15 -14.92 8.69 4.97
CA ARG A 15 -16.28 9.19 5.07
C ARG A 15 -16.72 9.79 3.77
N TYR A 16 -17.89 9.35 3.31
CA TYR A 16 -18.52 9.82 2.08
C TYR A 16 -19.93 10.30 2.38
N VAL A 17 -20.36 11.36 1.69
CA VAL A 17 -21.76 11.77 1.68
C VAL A 17 -22.29 11.54 0.28
N VAL A 18 -23.41 10.85 0.18
CA VAL A 18 -24.01 10.45 -1.09
C VAL A 18 -25.48 10.84 -1.08
N GLU A 19 -25.92 11.61 -2.10
CA GLU A 19 -27.35 11.85 -2.34
C GLU A 19 -27.93 10.65 -3.08
N ALA A 20 -28.95 10.04 -2.51
CA ALA A 20 -29.60 8.86 -3.07
C ALA A 20 -31.06 8.80 -2.62
N LYS A 21 -31.85 7.95 -3.27
CA LYS A 21 -33.25 7.79 -2.91
C LYS A 21 -33.44 7.07 -1.57
N THR A 22 -32.53 6.14 -1.25
CA THR A 22 -32.58 5.37 -0.01
C THR A 22 -31.19 5.20 0.56
N ALA A 23 -31.10 4.89 1.86
CA ALA A 23 -29.84 4.59 2.52
C ALA A 23 -29.17 3.35 1.90
N SER A 24 -29.96 2.37 1.50
CA SER A 24 -29.47 1.15 0.88
C SER A 24 -28.79 1.44 -0.45
N ASP A 25 -29.40 2.29 -1.29
CA ASP A 25 -28.81 2.69 -2.55
C ASP A 25 -27.49 3.42 -2.35
N ALA A 26 -27.41 4.32 -1.37
CA ALA A 26 -26.19 5.05 -1.05
C ALA A 26 -25.07 4.11 -0.64
N LYS A 27 -25.36 3.15 0.23
CA LYS A 27 -24.39 2.17 0.71
C LYS A 27 -23.90 1.29 -0.46
N ASP A 28 -24.79 0.82 -1.30
CA ASP A 28 -24.46 -0.06 -2.42
C ASP A 28 -23.55 0.66 -3.42
N GLU A 29 -23.85 1.91 -3.74
CA GLU A 29 -23.04 2.69 -4.66
C GLU A 29 -21.63 2.91 -4.14
N VAL A 30 -21.46 3.26 -2.87
CA VAL A 30 -20.14 3.42 -2.26
C VAL A 30 -19.37 2.11 -2.30
N THR A 31 -20.04 0.98 -2.00
CA THR A 31 -19.40 -0.32 -1.99
C THR A 31 -18.90 -0.74 -3.38
N MET A 32 -19.67 -0.43 -4.42
CA MET A 32 -19.35 -0.85 -5.79
C MET A 32 -18.44 0.11 -6.54
N CYS A 33 -18.48 1.40 -6.19
CA CYS A 33 -17.75 2.45 -6.91
C CYS A 33 -16.60 3.06 -6.11
N VAL A 34 -16.16 2.40 -5.07
CA VAL A 34 -15.06 2.89 -4.24
C VAL A 34 -13.80 3.10 -5.10
N GLY A 35 -13.30 4.32 -5.10
CA GLY A 35 -12.07 4.68 -5.76
C GLY A 35 -12.24 5.32 -7.13
N ASP A 36 -13.43 5.26 -7.76
CA ASP A 36 -13.61 5.82 -9.10
C ASP A 36 -14.19 7.25 -9.07
N ASP A 37 -15.43 7.42 -8.63
CA ASP A 37 -16.13 8.70 -8.76
C ASP A 37 -16.48 9.36 -7.43
N PHE A 38 -16.36 8.66 -6.32
CA PHE A 38 -16.71 9.20 -5.02
C PHE A 38 -15.52 9.83 -4.34
N LYS A 39 -15.74 11.02 -3.80
CA LYS A 39 -14.70 11.74 -3.04
C LYS A 39 -15.00 11.65 -1.55
N GLU A 40 -14.03 11.19 -0.80
CA GLU A 40 -14.10 11.27 0.64
C GLU A 40 -13.91 12.71 1.10
N PHE A 41 -14.70 13.14 2.07
CA PHE A 41 -14.48 14.45 2.70
C PHE A 41 -13.62 14.34 3.97
N SER A 42 -13.37 13.12 4.44
CA SER A 42 -12.58 12.88 5.65
C SER A 42 -11.88 11.54 5.53
N GLN A 43 -10.62 11.51 5.91
CA GLN A 43 -9.81 10.30 5.98
C GLN A 43 -9.03 10.31 7.28
N LEU A 44 -9.09 9.23 8.03
CA LEU A 44 -8.37 9.07 9.28
C LEU A 44 -7.67 7.72 9.31
N HIS A 45 -6.37 7.73 9.49
CA HIS A 45 -5.59 6.51 9.71
C HIS A 45 -5.88 6.01 11.13
N LEU A 46 -6.48 4.83 11.23
CA LEU A 46 -6.88 4.26 12.52
C LEU A 46 -5.80 3.41 13.14
N ASP A 47 -5.13 2.58 12.33
CA ASP A 47 -4.15 1.64 12.86
C ASP A 47 -3.24 1.13 11.75
N GLU A 48 -2.06 0.68 12.16
CA GLU A 48 -1.12 -0.02 11.29
C GLU A 48 -0.55 -1.19 12.07
N MET A 49 -0.56 -2.37 11.46
CA MET A 49 0.01 -3.55 12.09
C MET A 49 1.01 -4.23 11.17
N ILE A 50 2.06 -4.76 11.77
CA ILE A 50 3.04 -5.56 11.05
C ILE A 50 2.43 -6.94 10.81
N SER A 51 2.23 -7.30 9.54
CA SER A 51 1.67 -8.60 9.19
C SER A 51 2.73 -9.67 9.09
N SER A 52 3.94 -9.32 8.62
CA SER A 52 5.05 -10.27 8.55
C SER A 52 6.39 -9.55 8.48
N THR A 53 7.45 -10.26 8.92
CA THR A 53 8.83 -9.81 8.80
C THR A 53 9.69 -11.03 8.47
N ARG A 54 10.46 -10.95 7.38
CA ARG A 54 11.34 -12.06 6.98
C ARG A 54 12.56 -11.56 6.23
N GLU A 55 13.65 -12.32 6.29
CA GLU A 55 14.84 -12.02 5.51
C GLU A 55 14.57 -12.22 4.02
N ILE A 56 15.11 -11.35 3.17
CA ILE A 56 14.97 -11.43 1.73
C ILE A 56 16.32 -11.20 1.05
N THR A 57 16.58 -11.95 -0.02
CA THR A 57 17.79 -11.78 -0.83
C THR A 57 17.58 -10.65 -1.84
N ASN A 58 18.69 -10.12 -2.42
CA ASN A 58 18.60 -9.14 -3.49
C ASN A 58 17.80 -9.69 -4.67
N ALA A 59 18.05 -10.91 -5.08
CA ALA A 59 17.32 -11.55 -6.17
C ALA A 59 15.83 -11.67 -5.86
N GLY A 60 15.49 -12.06 -4.64
CA GLY A 60 14.12 -12.13 -4.18
C GLY A 60 13.41 -10.77 -4.18
N TYR A 61 14.11 -9.73 -3.71
CA TYR A 61 13.60 -8.37 -3.73
C TYR A 61 13.33 -7.88 -5.16
N LEU A 62 14.30 -8.06 -6.06
CA LEU A 62 14.17 -7.59 -7.44
C LEU A 62 13.02 -8.29 -8.16
N ARG A 63 12.84 -9.60 -7.94
CA ARG A 63 11.72 -10.33 -8.49
C ARG A 63 10.38 -9.80 -7.98
N MET A 64 10.29 -9.56 -6.67
CA MET A 64 9.09 -9.03 -6.04
C MET A 64 8.77 -7.62 -6.54
N PHE A 65 9.80 -6.77 -6.69
CA PHE A 65 9.64 -5.44 -7.27
C PHE A 65 9.02 -5.49 -8.66
N ASP A 66 9.51 -6.39 -9.52
CA ASP A 66 9.01 -6.54 -10.87
C ASP A 66 7.57 -7.06 -10.90
N GLU A 67 7.22 -7.98 -10.01
CA GLU A 67 5.86 -8.51 -9.89
C GLU A 67 4.87 -7.43 -9.45
N ASP A 68 5.25 -6.60 -8.49
CA ASP A 68 4.39 -5.57 -7.92
C ASP A 68 4.34 -4.30 -8.77
N ASN A 69 5.38 -4.06 -9.57
CA ASN A 69 5.54 -2.85 -10.37
C ASN A 69 5.88 -3.21 -11.82
N VAL A 70 4.98 -3.89 -12.49
CA VAL A 70 5.21 -4.40 -13.86
C VAL A 70 5.63 -3.27 -14.82
N TYR A 71 5.09 -2.08 -14.64
CA TYR A 71 5.41 -0.91 -15.48
C TYR A 71 6.81 -0.36 -15.26
N LEU A 72 7.51 -0.80 -14.20
CA LEU A 72 8.88 -0.37 -13.87
C LEU A 72 9.92 -1.49 -14.03
N LYS A 73 9.52 -2.62 -14.59
CA LYS A 73 10.41 -3.79 -14.66
C LYS A 73 11.68 -3.55 -15.48
N ASP A 74 11.65 -2.60 -16.41
CA ASP A 74 12.80 -2.27 -17.26
C ASP A 74 13.78 -1.28 -16.60
N TRP A 75 13.50 -0.84 -15.37
CA TRP A 75 14.44 -0.01 -14.62
C TRP A 75 15.72 -0.78 -14.31
N ASP A 76 16.83 -0.04 -14.15
CA ASP A 76 18.10 -0.61 -13.72
C ASP A 76 17.98 -1.16 -12.30
N GLU A 77 18.81 -2.14 -11.95
CA GLU A 77 18.85 -2.68 -10.59
C GLU A 77 19.13 -1.60 -9.55
N ASP A 78 20.05 -0.66 -9.85
CA ASP A 78 20.38 0.43 -8.93
C ASP A 78 19.15 1.30 -8.62
N GLN A 79 18.32 1.59 -9.62
CA GLN A 79 17.08 2.34 -9.43
C GLN A 79 16.09 1.59 -8.53
N LYS A 80 15.98 0.27 -8.73
CA LYS A 80 15.12 -0.57 -7.90
C LYS A 80 15.63 -0.68 -6.47
N LEU A 81 16.94 -0.78 -6.29
CA LEU A 81 17.57 -0.87 -4.99
C LEU A 81 17.52 0.45 -4.20
N ASP A 82 17.27 1.59 -4.87
CA ASP A 82 17.11 2.88 -4.19
C ASP A 82 15.92 2.91 -3.24
N PHE A 83 14.95 2.01 -3.41
CA PHE A 83 13.81 1.89 -2.49
C PHE A 83 14.16 1.14 -1.20
N VAL A 84 15.34 0.54 -1.13
CA VAL A 84 15.78 -0.15 0.09
C VAL A 84 16.11 0.88 1.16
N ASN A 85 15.43 0.79 2.29
CA ASN A 85 15.70 1.67 3.43
C ASN A 85 16.84 1.10 4.26
N VAL A 86 17.74 1.95 4.70
CA VAL A 86 18.90 1.55 5.48
C VAL A 86 18.83 2.21 6.85
N ILE A 87 18.87 1.39 7.90
CA ILE A 87 18.93 1.89 9.27
C ILE A 87 20.37 2.27 9.57
N ILE A 88 20.55 3.49 10.09
CA ILE A 88 21.85 3.98 10.55
C ILE A 88 21.91 3.74 12.06
N TYR A 89 22.88 2.93 12.48
CA TYR A 89 23.05 2.62 13.89
C TYR A 89 24.09 3.56 14.49
N ASP A 90 23.73 4.17 15.61
CA ASP A 90 24.68 4.92 16.42
C ASP A 90 25.42 3.96 17.34
N GLU A 91 26.74 4.01 17.32
CA GLU A 91 27.59 3.16 18.17
C GLU A 91 28.24 3.99 19.28
#